data_3c2863adb0a894f41b8b3de071571fc0
#
_entry.id   3c2863adb0a894f41b8b3de071571fc0
#
_cell.length_a   1.000
_cell.length_b   1.000
_cell.length_c   1.000
_cell.angle_alpha   90.00
_cell.angle_beta   90.00
_cell.angle_gamma   90.00
#
_symmetry.space_group_name_H-M   'P 1'
#
loop_
_entity.id
_entity.type
_entity.pdbx_description
1 polymer ?
#
loop_
_entity_poly.entity_id
_entity_poly.type
_entity_poly.pdbx_seq_one_letter_code
_entity_poly.pdbx_strand_id
1 'polypeptide(L)'
;MLRRLRLSVLALTLLLGLPALAQAGPPRSAIFFYPWYSNMRHDGGYTHWTQGGHQPPFDLASQFYPARGAYSSADPRVLSAQMRDIAAGGIDEVVSSWWGKGSSEDARLPAVIRMAKRFHLRVGVQLEPYPERTVESVGADLAYLRSLGIRDVYVYRSNDFPADAWWPVTRVPSGMRLIAQTNRVGFAARAGFAGFYTYDILLYDGAKFGRLCEQARSLGILCAPSVGPGYEASAATGDTRVKPRLAGTTYDSMWRAADAAGADIVTITSYNEWGEGTQIEPAGHGGRYKTYEGAYGLHGRAAARAYITRTRYWTSLTGR
;
A
#
# COMPACT_ATOMS: atom_id res chain seq x y z
N MET A 1 47.18 56.53 42.59
CA MET A 1 46.88 56.12 41.25
C MET A 1 46.49 54.64 41.24
N LEU A 2 45.19 54.34 41.34
CA LEU A 2 44.69 52.94 41.29
C LEU A 2 44.10 52.67 39.91
N ARG A 3 44.72 51.77 39.12
CA ARG A 3 44.20 51.25 37.87
C ARG A 3 43.16 50.14 38.18
N ARG A 4 41.91 50.36 37.79
CA ARG A 4 40.85 49.36 37.84
C ARG A 4 40.97 48.47 36.60
N LEU A 5 41.25 47.19 36.79
CA LEU A 5 41.16 46.15 35.77
C LEU A 5 39.67 45.80 35.55
N ARG A 6 39.16 45.93 34.30
CA ARG A 6 37.84 45.45 33.92
C ARG A 6 38.02 44.05 33.34
N LEU A 7 37.52 43.03 34.04
CA LEU A 7 37.35 41.67 33.50
C LEU A 7 36.10 41.67 32.63
N SER A 8 36.29 41.44 31.34
CA SER A 8 35.17 41.12 30.40
C SER A 8 34.94 39.62 30.43
N VAL A 9 33.82 39.18 30.96
CA VAL A 9 33.37 37.78 30.89
C VAL A 9 32.69 37.56 29.54
N LEU A 10 33.36 36.79 28.67
CA LEU A 10 32.79 36.35 27.39
C LEU A 10 31.89 35.13 27.67
N ALA A 11 30.56 35.32 27.61
CA ALA A 11 29.62 34.22 27.70
C ALA A 11 29.56 33.48 26.34
N LEU A 12 30.16 32.30 26.29
CA LEU A 12 30.13 31.40 25.16
C LEU A 12 28.79 30.60 25.21
N THR A 13 27.78 31.04 24.47
CA THR A 13 26.52 30.27 24.28
C THR A 13 26.77 29.08 23.37
N LEU A 14 26.89 27.88 23.96
CA LEU A 14 26.89 26.61 23.24
C LEU A 14 25.46 26.34 22.74
N LEU A 15 25.20 26.61 21.47
CA LEU A 15 24.00 26.11 20.77
C LEU A 15 24.17 24.60 20.54
N LEU A 16 23.64 23.79 21.46
CA LEU A 16 23.44 22.36 21.26
C LEU A 16 22.41 22.18 20.15
N GLY A 17 22.87 22.03 18.93
CA GLY A 17 22.03 21.62 17.81
C GLY A 17 21.46 20.23 18.12
N LEU A 18 20.16 20.14 18.41
CA LEU A 18 19.45 18.87 18.44
C LEU A 18 19.64 18.21 17.07
N PRO A 19 20.07 16.92 17.01
CA PRO A 19 20.14 16.22 15.73
C PRO A 19 18.75 16.21 15.13
N ALA A 20 18.60 16.80 13.95
CA ALA A 20 17.41 16.65 13.14
C ALA A 20 17.22 15.14 12.95
N LEU A 21 16.10 14.59 13.44
CA LEU A 21 15.72 13.20 13.19
C LEU A 21 15.71 13.02 11.68
N ALA A 22 16.71 12.33 11.14
CA ALA A 22 16.81 12.05 9.74
C ALA A 22 15.52 11.35 9.31
N GLN A 23 14.75 11.99 8.44
CA GLN A 23 13.51 11.43 7.93
C GLN A 23 13.86 10.17 7.15
N ALA A 24 13.32 9.01 7.57
CA ALA A 24 13.58 7.76 6.89
C ALA A 24 13.22 7.90 5.40
N GLY A 25 14.08 7.42 4.52
CA GLY A 25 13.85 7.40 3.07
C GLY A 25 12.55 6.67 2.71
N PRO A 26 12.12 6.70 1.43
CA PRO A 26 10.96 5.93 0.99
C PRO A 26 11.17 4.43 1.24
N PRO A 27 10.08 3.63 1.40
CA PRO A 27 10.17 2.17 1.40
C PRO A 27 10.65 1.70 0.02
N ARG A 28 11.32 0.55 -0.07
CA ARG A 28 11.64 -0.06 -1.38
C ARG A 28 10.49 -0.88 -1.93
N SER A 29 9.64 -1.40 -1.03
CA SER A 29 8.45 -2.17 -1.36
C SER A 29 7.29 -1.80 -0.46
N ALA A 30 6.09 -1.70 -1.05
CA ALA A 30 4.86 -1.39 -0.35
C ALA A 30 3.74 -2.28 -0.86
N ILE A 31 2.80 -2.69 0.01
CA ILE A 31 1.69 -3.56 -0.39
C ILE A 31 0.35 -2.96 0.04
N PHE A 32 -0.60 -2.91 -0.90
CA PHE A 32 -1.96 -2.46 -0.59
C PHE A 32 -2.68 -3.51 0.24
N PHE A 33 -3.27 -3.06 1.36
CA PHE A 33 -3.92 -3.87 2.38
C PHE A 33 -5.32 -3.31 2.67
N TYR A 34 -6.32 -4.18 2.69
CA TYR A 34 -7.72 -3.83 2.82
C TYR A 34 -8.30 -4.37 4.13
N PRO A 35 -8.43 -3.51 5.18
CA PRO A 35 -8.99 -3.91 6.48
C PRO A 35 -10.52 -3.75 6.53
N TRP A 36 -11.25 -4.13 5.49
CA TRP A 36 -12.69 -3.88 5.33
C TRP A 36 -13.60 -5.11 5.45
N TYR A 37 -13.00 -6.31 5.59
CA TYR A 37 -13.77 -7.54 5.72
C TYR A 37 -14.41 -7.68 7.09
N SER A 38 -15.65 -8.17 7.13
CA SER A 38 -16.34 -8.51 8.38
C SER A 38 -16.89 -9.92 8.33
N ASN A 39 -17.16 -10.49 9.52
CA ASN A 39 -17.85 -11.77 9.63
C ASN A 39 -18.85 -11.80 10.78
N MET A 40 -19.73 -12.81 10.77
CA MET A 40 -20.80 -12.95 11.76
C MET A 40 -20.28 -13.00 13.19
N ARG A 41 -19.13 -13.65 13.41
CA ARG A 41 -18.60 -13.88 14.75
C ARG A 41 -18.08 -12.61 15.43
N HIS A 42 -17.41 -11.73 14.69
CA HIS A 42 -16.74 -10.55 15.24
C HIS A 42 -17.54 -9.26 15.02
N ASP A 43 -18.32 -9.21 13.93
CA ASP A 43 -18.94 -7.97 13.47
C ASP A 43 -20.48 -8.08 13.40
N GLY A 44 -21.04 -9.27 13.64
CA GLY A 44 -22.50 -9.51 13.54
C GLY A 44 -23.03 -9.57 12.11
N GLY A 45 -22.16 -9.56 11.10
CA GLY A 45 -22.54 -9.60 9.69
C GLY A 45 -21.31 -9.75 8.78
N TYR A 46 -21.57 -9.89 7.48
CA TYR A 46 -20.51 -9.98 6.47
C TYR A 46 -20.49 -8.74 5.60
N THR A 47 -19.34 -8.13 5.45
CA THR A 47 -19.08 -7.06 4.47
C THR A 47 -17.94 -7.45 3.54
N HIS A 48 -17.98 -6.96 2.30
CA HIS A 48 -17.10 -7.28 1.17
C HIS A 48 -17.16 -8.75 0.70
N TRP A 49 -17.43 -9.71 1.57
CA TRP A 49 -17.65 -11.10 1.18
C TRP A 49 -18.98 -11.34 0.45
N THR A 50 -19.96 -10.42 0.61
CA THR A 50 -21.33 -10.51 0.06
C THR A 50 -21.54 -9.77 -1.24
N GLN A 51 -20.52 -9.07 -1.77
CA GLN A 51 -20.62 -8.37 -3.05
C GLN A 51 -21.13 -9.29 -4.15
N GLY A 52 -21.81 -8.76 -5.16
CA GLY A 52 -22.41 -9.58 -6.22
C GLY A 52 -23.50 -10.53 -5.77
N GLY A 53 -24.04 -10.39 -4.53
CA GLY A 53 -25.13 -11.24 -3.99
C GLY A 53 -24.67 -12.56 -3.37
N HIS A 54 -23.36 -12.74 -3.14
CA HIS A 54 -22.81 -13.93 -2.50
C HIS A 54 -23.22 -14.08 -1.04
N GLN A 55 -23.27 -15.34 -0.55
CA GLN A 55 -23.75 -15.71 0.78
C GLN A 55 -22.67 -16.46 1.59
N PRO A 56 -21.80 -15.71 2.32
CA PRO A 56 -20.77 -16.32 3.18
C PRO A 56 -21.39 -17.22 4.27
N PRO A 57 -20.59 -18.15 4.85
CA PRO A 57 -19.12 -18.23 4.77
C PRO A 57 -18.57 -19.07 3.62
N PHE A 58 -19.40 -19.84 2.91
CA PHE A 58 -18.93 -20.79 1.88
C PHE A 58 -19.09 -20.27 0.46
N ASP A 59 -19.88 -19.22 0.28
CA ASP A 59 -20.10 -18.53 -0.98
C ASP A 59 -19.64 -17.09 -0.86
N LEU A 60 -18.43 -16.81 -1.38
CA LEU A 60 -17.75 -15.53 -1.27
C LEU A 60 -17.68 -14.79 -2.61
N ALA A 61 -17.72 -13.47 -2.54
CA ALA A 61 -17.48 -12.55 -3.66
C ALA A 61 -16.01 -12.57 -4.11
N SER A 62 -15.51 -13.74 -4.49
CA SER A 62 -14.12 -13.95 -4.90
C SER A 62 -14.00 -15.17 -5.79
N GLN A 63 -13.01 -15.17 -6.68
CA GLN A 63 -12.63 -16.35 -7.44
C GLN A 63 -11.77 -17.35 -6.64
N PHE A 64 -11.19 -16.90 -5.53
CA PHE A 64 -10.34 -17.69 -4.66
C PHE A 64 -10.95 -17.76 -3.25
N TYR A 65 -10.62 -18.80 -2.50
CA TYR A 65 -11.05 -18.93 -1.12
C TYR A 65 -9.87 -18.63 -0.18
N PRO A 66 -10.02 -17.71 0.79
CA PRO A 66 -8.96 -17.42 1.75
C PRO A 66 -8.58 -18.65 2.57
N ALA A 67 -7.30 -18.91 2.77
CA ALA A 67 -6.87 -20.00 3.66
C ALA A 67 -7.36 -19.81 5.13
N ARG A 68 -7.79 -18.59 5.47
CA ARG A 68 -8.37 -18.22 6.77
C ARG A 68 -9.90 -18.20 6.79
N GLY A 69 -10.56 -18.62 5.69
CA GLY A 69 -12.01 -18.53 5.55
C GLY A 69 -12.50 -17.09 5.39
N ALA A 70 -13.81 -16.88 5.52
CA ALA A 70 -14.45 -15.56 5.53
C ALA A 70 -14.14 -14.85 6.87
N TYR A 71 -12.97 -14.28 6.98
CA TYR A 71 -12.47 -13.65 8.20
C TYR A 71 -13.04 -12.25 8.42
N SER A 72 -12.89 -11.76 9.66
CA SER A 72 -13.01 -10.36 10.01
C SER A 72 -11.63 -9.69 10.08
N SER A 73 -11.52 -8.50 9.49
CA SER A 73 -10.34 -7.64 9.65
C SER A 73 -10.20 -7.07 11.07
N ALA A 74 -11.25 -7.16 11.88
CA ALA A 74 -11.21 -6.79 13.29
C ALA A 74 -10.64 -7.90 14.19
N ASP A 75 -10.50 -9.15 13.70
CA ASP A 75 -9.89 -10.23 14.48
C ASP A 75 -8.38 -10.02 14.63
N PRO A 76 -7.86 -9.82 15.85
CA PRO A 76 -6.43 -9.58 16.04
C PRO A 76 -5.56 -10.79 15.70
N ARG A 77 -6.12 -12.01 15.68
CA ARG A 77 -5.40 -13.23 15.28
C ARG A 77 -5.21 -13.25 13.77
N VAL A 78 -6.25 -12.87 13.02
CA VAL A 78 -6.18 -12.71 11.56
C VAL A 78 -5.18 -11.62 11.21
N LEU A 79 -5.31 -10.44 11.79
CA LEU A 79 -4.42 -9.30 11.54
C LEU A 79 -2.95 -9.64 11.85
N SER A 80 -2.70 -10.34 12.98
CA SER A 80 -1.35 -10.80 13.33
C SER A 80 -0.76 -11.77 12.30
N ALA A 81 -1.58 -12.71 11.80
CA ALA A 81 -1.15 -13.66 10.79
C ALA A 81 -0.88 -12.97 9.44
N GLN A 82 -1.69 -11.98 9.07
CA GLN A 82 -1.52 -11.18 7.86
C GLN A 82 -0.22 -10.35 7.90
N MET A 83 0.04 -9.64 9.01
CA MET A 83 1.29 -8.88 9.16
C MET A 83 2.53 -9.78 9.16
N ARG A 84 2.42 -10.99 9.74
CA ARG A 84 3.49 -12.00 9.68
C ARG A 84 3.76 -12.45 8.24
N ASP A 85 2.72 -12.67 7.44
CA ASP A 85 2.87 -13.07 6.04
C ASP A 85 3.52 -11.94 5.22
N ILE A 86 3.09 -10.69 5.42
CA ILE A 86 3.67 -9.52 4.75
C ILE A 86 5.15 -9.37 5.10
N ALA A 87 5.49 -9.47 6.39
CA ALA A 87 6.89 -9.43 6.85
C ALA A 87 7.72 -10.59 6.30
N ALA A 88 7.14 -11.81 6.23
CA ALA A 88 7.79 -12.97 5.61
C ALA A 88 8.06 -12.77 4.11
N GLY A 89 7.22 -11.98 3.43
CA GLY A 89 7.45 -11.51 2.06
C GLY A 89 8.59 -10.50 1.92
N GLY A 90 9.18 -10.03 3.02
CA GLY A 90 10.26 -9.02 3.01
C GLY A 90 9.79 -7.64 2.55
N ILE A 91 8.53 -7.34 2.74
CA ILE A 91 7.91 -6.05 2.38
C ILE A 91 8.22 -5.03 3.48
N ASP A 92 8.49 -3.78 3.08
CA ASP A 92 8.84 -2.70 4.02
C ASP A 92 7.61 -1.99 4.58
N GLU A 93 6.56 -1.84 3.77
CA GLU A 93 5.41 -1.01 4.11
C GLU A 93 4.06 -1.67 3.77
N VAL A 94 3.13 -1.59 4.73
CA VAL A 94 1.71 -1.90 4.54
C VAL A 94 0.98 -0.61 4.22
N VAL A 95 0.34 -0.52 3.07
CA VAL A 95 -0.48 0.62 2.66
C VAL A 95 -1.94 0.28 2.93
N SER A 96 -2.45 0.74 4.06
CA SER A 96 -3.83 0.46 4.48
C SER A 96 -4.83 1.31 3.70
N SER A 97 -5.81 0.69 3.05
CA SER A 97 -6.97 1.39 2.49
C SER A 97 -7.68 2.18 3.59
N TRP A 98 -8.08 3.44 3.29
CA TRP A 98 -8.70 4.35 4.25
C TRP A 98 -9.72 5.26 3.56
N TRP A 99 -10.96 5.16 4.00
CA TRP A 99 -12.14 5.83 3.41
C TRP A 99 -12.61 7.06 4.19
N GLY A 100 -11.67 7.79 4.78
CA GLY A 100 -11.96 8.99 5.55
C GLY A 100 -12.16 8.70 7.03
N LYS A 101 -12.03 9.77 7.84
CA LYS A 101 -12.21 9.71 9.29
C LYS A 101 -13.64 9.28 9.64
N GLY A 102 -13.76 8.30 10.54
CA GLY A 102 -15.04 7.72 10.97
C GLY A 102 -15.48 6.51 10.16
N SER A 103 -14.77 6.12 9.10
CA SER A 103 -15.03 4.86 8.38
C SER A 103 -14.66 3.63 9.19
N SER A 104 -15.10 2.45 8.75
CA SER A 104 -14.71 1.18 9.38
C SER A 104 -13.19 0.93 9.30
N GLU A 105 -12.56 1.35 8.21
CA GLU A 105 -11.12 1.29 7.98
C GLU A 105 -10.37 2.23 8.92
N ASP A 106 -10.91 3.42 9.17
CA ASP A 106 -10.38 4.37 10.15
C ASP A 106 -10.42 3.79 11.57
N ALA A 107 -11.54 3.21 11.96
CA ALA A 107 -11.67 2.54 13.27
C ALA A 107 -10.67 1.39 13.46
N ARG A 108 -10.25 0.71 12.38
CA ARG A 108 -9.31 -0.41 12.38
C ARG A 108 -7.84 0.03 12.24
N LEU A 109 -7.58 1.21 11.68
CA LEU A 109 -6.23 1.71 11.38
C LEU A 109 -5.28 1.71 12.61
N PRO A 110 -5.71 2.12 13.83
CA PRO A 110 -4.84 2.04 15.00
C PRO A 110 -4.40 0.61 15.35
N ALA A 111 -5.26 -0.40 15.10
CA ALA A 111 -4.90 -1.81 15.29
C ALA A 111 -3.89 -2.29 14.23
N VAL A 112 -4.07 -1.88 12.97
CA VAL A 112 -3.12 -2.14 11.87
C VAL A 112 -1.76 -1.56 12.21
N ILE A 113 -1.68 -0.29 12.63
CA ILE A 113 -0.42 0.37 13.02
C ILE A 113 0.27 -0.39 14.15
N ARG A 114 -0.44 -0.72 15.22
CA ARG A 114 0.14 -1.46 16.35
C ARG A 114 0.63 -2.84 15.95
N MET A 115 -0.13 -3.56 15.11
CA MET A 115 0.25 -4.91 14.71
C MET A 115 1.42 -4.90 13.72
N ALA A 116 1.42 -4.01 12.73
CA ALA A 116 2.52 -3.82 11.78
C ALA A 116 3.85 -3.53 12.50
N LYS A 117 3.82 -2.65 13.51
CA LYS A 117 5.00 -2.34 14.34
C LYS A 117 5.61 -3.57 15.02
N ARG A 118 4.79 -4.55 15.43
CA ARG A 118 5.28 -5.81 16.04
C ARG A 118 6.08 -6.68 15.07
N PHE A 119 5.86 -6.50 13.79
CA PHE A 119 6.56 -7.19 12.70
C PHE A 119 7.55 -6.29 11.96
N HIS A 120 7.91 -5.13 12.55
CA HIS A 120 8.85 -4.15 11.98
C HIS A 120 8.44 -3.60 10.61
N LEU A 121 7.14 -3.58 10.33
CA LEU A 121 6.57 -3.01 9.11
C LEU A 121 6.24 -1.53 9.32
N ARG A 122 6.47 -0.72 8.30
CA ARG A 122 5.95 0.64 8.20
C ARG A 122 4.47 0.59 7.82
N VAL A 123 3.74 1.67 8.11
CA VAL A 123 2.35 1.81 7.67
C VAL A 123 2.19 3.12 6.92
N GLY A 124 1.81 3.02 5.66
CA GLY A 124 1.24 4.08 4.84
C GLY A 124 -0.27 3.92 4.74
N VAL A 125 -0.91 4.87 4.10
CA VAL A 125 -2.36 4.89 3.87
C VAL A 125 -2.64 5.10 2.39
N GLN A 126 -3.54 4.30 1.82
CA GLN A 126 -4.20 4.62 0.57
C GLN A 126 -5.44 5.47 0.89
N LEU A 127 -5.36 6.75 0.53
CA LEU A 127 -6.48 7.68 0.67
C LEU A 127 -7.48 7.44 -0.46
N GLU A 128 -8.58 6.81 -0.12
CA GLU A 128 -9.64 6.43 -1.05
C GLU A 128 -10.54 7.59 -1.44
N PRO A 129 -11.30 7.48 -2.55
CA PRO A 129 -12.22 8.52 -3.01
C PRO A 129 -13.56 8.46 -2.25
N TYR A 130 -13.53 8.67 -0.94
CA TYR A 130 -14.72 8.67 -0.10
C TYR A 130 -15.72 9.76 -0.54
N PRO A 131 -17.02 9.61 -0.23
CA PRO A 131 -18.04 10.61 -0.55
C PRO A 131 -17.64 12.00 -0.05
N GLU A 132 -17.86 13.02 -0.87
CA GLU A 132 -17.55 14.44 -0.57
C GLU A 132 -16.05 14.75 -0.34
N ARG A 133 -15.14 13.86 -0.75
CA ARG A 133 -13.70 14.15 -0.71
C ARG A 133 -13.39 15.39 -1.55
N THR A 134 -12.82 16.41 -0.92
CA THR A 134 -12.25 17.62 -1.57
C THR A 134 -10.78 17.75 -1.20
N VAL A 135 -10.04 18.64 -1.85
CA VAL A 135 -8.64 18.88 -1.48
C VAL A 135 -8.54 19.51 -0.08
N GLU A 136 -9.53 20.32 0.32
CA GLU A 136 -9.60 20.91 1.66
C GLU A 136 -9.82 19.82 2.72
N SER A 137 -10.75 18.88 2.48
CA SER A 137 -10.95 17.76 3.41
C SER A 137 -9.70 16.88 3.52
N VAL A 138 -8.98 16.66 2.40
CA VAL A 138 -7.68 15.95 2.42
C VAL A 138 -6.67 16.66 3.32
N GLY A 139 -6.66 18.00 3.38
CA GLY A 139 -5.79 18.75 4.30
C GLY A 139 -6.02 18.40 5.77
N ALA A 140 -7.28 18.30 6.19
CA ALA A 140 -7.65 17.86 7.54
C ALA A 140 -7.30 16.39 7.79
N ASP A 141 -7.54 15.53 6.81
CA ASP A 141 -7.19 14.10 6.86
C ASP A 141 -5.68 13.89 7.04
N LEU A 142 -4.86 14.62 6.30
CA LEU A 142 -3.40 14.56 6.43
C LEU A 142 -2.93 14.96 7.83
N ALA A 143 -3.53 16.00 8.42
CA ALA A 143 -3.23 16.40 9.79
C ALA A 143 -3.59 15.29 10.80
N TYR A 144 -4.74 14.66 10.63
CA TYR A 144 -5.17 13.52 11.45
C TYR A 144 -4.26 12.30 11.27
N LEU A 145 -4.01 11.85 10.03
CA LEU A 145 -3.15 10.71 9.74
C LEU A 145 -1.71 10.92 10.25
N ARG A 146 -1.20 12.15 10.14
CA ARG A 146 0.09 12.52 10.72
C ARG A 146 0.13 12.35 12.24
N SER A 147 -0.95 12.68 12.93
CA SER A 147 -1.05 12.49 14.39
C SER A 147 -1.00 11.02 14.80
N LEU A 148 -1.42 10.10 13.91
CA LEU A 148 -1.28 8.65 14.07
C LEU A 148 0.11 8.11 13.70
N GLY A 149 1.02 8.98 13.23
CA GLY A 149 2.39 8.61 12.84
C GLY A 149 2.54 8.20 11.37
N ILE A 150 1.49 8.32 10.55
CA ILE A 150 1.56 8.06 9.11
C ILE A 150 2.46 9.09 8.43
N ARG A 151 3.29 8.63 7.50
CA ARG A 151 4.22 9.47 6.71
C ARG A 151 4.03 9.34 5.21
N ASP A 152 3.56 8.20 4.74
CA ASP A 152 3.34 7.91 3.33
C ASP A 152 1.84 7.80 3.04
N VAL A 153 1.35 8.64 2.11
CA VAL A 153 -0.06 8.68 1.71
C VAL A 153 -0.13 8.51 0.20
N TYR A 154 -0.73 7.41 -0.20
CA TYR A 154 -0.99 7.03 -1.59
C TYR A 154 -2.38 7.53 -1.97
N VAL A 155 -2.45 8.62 -2.73
CA VAL A 155 -3.72 9.27 -3.06
C VAL A 155 -4.35 8.59 -4.27
N TYR A 156 -5.39 7.78 -4.03
CA TYR A 156 -6.11 7.10 -5.11
C TYR A 156 -7.02 8.08 -5.87
N ARG A 157 -7.14 7.88 -7.19
CA ARG A 157 -7.89 8.78 -8.09
C ARG A 157 -7.47 10.25 -7.96
N SER A 158 -6.18 10.51 -7.91
CA SER A 158 -5.63 11.85 -7.78
C SER A 158 -6.01 12.78 -8.96
N ASN A 159 -6.32 12.22 -10.13
CA ASN A 159 -6.76 12.97 -11.31
C ASN A 159 -8.21 13.49 -11.24
N ASP A 160 -8.96 13.17 -10.17
CA ASP A 160 -10.32 13.70 -9.98
C ASP A 160 -10.31 15.23 -9.77
N PHE A 161 -9.18 15.79 -9.40
CA PHE A 161 -8.97 17.23 -9.25
C PHE A 161 -7.86 17.72 -10.18
N PRO A 162 -7.91 18.98 -10.66
CA PRO A 162 -6.83 19.56 -11.44
C PRO A 162 -5.54 19.70 -10.63
N ALA A 163 -4.39 19.78 -11.32
CA ALA A 163 -3.08 19.72 -10.69
C ALA A 163 -2.85 20.84 -9.65
N ASP A 164 -3.29 22.06 -9.95
CA ASP A 164 -3.13 23.23 -9.09
C ASP A 164 -4.02 23.17 -7.84
N ALA A 165 -5.16 22.50 -7.90
CA ALA A 165 -6.00 22.29 -6.73
C ALA A 165 -5.27 21.54 -5.61
N TRP A 166 -4.26 20.70 -5.90
CA TRP A 166 -3.49 19.96 -4.91
C TRP A 166 -2.45 20.81 -4.14
N TRP A 167 -2.09 22.02 -4.64
CA TRP A 167 -1.03 22.83 -4.05
C TRP A 167 -1.21 23.17 -2.56
N PRO A 168 -2.42 23.42 -2.05
CA PRO A 168 -2.62 23.69 -0.62
C PRO A 168 -2.17 22.56 0.30
N VAL A 169 -2.12 21.32 -0.19
CA VAL A 169 -1.74 20.14 0.62
C VAL A 169 -0.40 19.54 0.22
N THR A 170 0.07 19.74 -1.01
CA THR A 170 1.32 19.16 -1.50
C THR A 170 2.53 20.08 -1.30
N ARG A 171 2.34 21.40 -1.29
CA ARG A 171 3.41 22.39 -1.16
C ARG A 171 3.65 22.86 0.27
N VAL A 172 2.84 22.42 1.22
CA VAL A 172 3.03 22.73 2.63
C VAL A 172 3.97 21.70 3.25
N PRO A 173 5.04 22.12 3.94
CA PRO A 173 5.94 21.20 4.64
C PRO A 173 5.19 20.42 5.72
N SER A 174 4.71 19.24 5.41
CA SER A 174 3.99 18.36 6.35
C SER A 174 4.87 17.29 6.98
N GLY A 175 6.05 17.03 6.39
CA GLY A 175 6.88 15.88 6.71
C GLY A 175 6.25 14.57 6.25
N MET A 176 5.25 14.62 5.34
CA MET A 176 4.60 13.48 4.72
C MET A 176 4.96 13.41 3.25
N ARG A 177 4.98 12.20 2.68
CA ARG A 177 5.11 11.96 1.24
C ARG A 177 3.74 11.64 0.66
N LEU A 178 3.26 12.46 -0.26
CA LEU A 178 2.03 12.23 -1.00
C LEU A 178 2.40 11.64 -2.36
N ILE A 179 1.86 10.47 -2.69
CA ILE A 179 2.17 9.70 -3.91
C ILE A 179 0.86 9.57 -4.71
N ALA A 180 0.83 10.11 -5.93
CA ALA A 180 -0.39 10.19 -6.73
C ALA A 180 -0.67 8.87 -7.48
N GLN A 181 -1.88 8.33 -7.41
CA GLN A 181 -2.30 7.28 -8.34
C GLN A 181 -2.58 7.93 -9.71
N THR A 182 -1.67 7.71 -10.64
CA THR A 182 -1.78 8.23 -12.00
C THR A 182 -0.72 7.61 -12.93
N ASN A 183 -0.98 7.62 -14.22
CA ASN A 183 0.03 7.39 -15.27
C ASN A 183 0.51 8.68 -15.93
N ARG A 184 -0.09 9.82 -15.53
CA ARG A 184 0.25 11.14 -16.04
C ARG A 184 1.34 11.75 -15.17
N VAL A 185 2.58 11.25 -15.32
CA VAL A 185 3.73 11.62 -14.46
C VAL A 185 3.92 13.15 -14.40
N GLY A 186 3.78 13.84 -15.53
CA GLY A 186 3.82 15.30 -15.57
C GLY A 186 2.68 15.99 -14.78
N PHE A 187 1.54 15.33 -14.60
CA PHE A 187 0.49 15.81 -13.70
C PHE A 187 0.95 15.73 -12.26
N ALA A 188 1.47 14.56 -11.83
CA ALA A 188 1.94 14.36 -10.45
C ALA A 188 3.00 15.40 -10.05
N ALA A 189 3.98 15.65 -10.94
CA ALA A 189 5.01 16.67 -10.73
C ALA A 189 4.44 18.09 -10.62
N ARG A 190 3.56 18.51 -11.55
CA ARG A 190 2.93 19.85 -11.50
C ARG A 190 2.05 20.03 -10.28
N ALA A 191 1.34 18.98 -9.86
CA ALA A 191 0.50 18.98 -8.67
C ALA A 191 1.32 19.00 -7.35
N GLY A 192 2.65 18.84 -7.39
CA GLY A 192 3.53 18.87 -6.24
C GLY A 192 3.58 17.57 -5.45
N PHE A 193 3.14 16.45 -6.03
CA PHE A 193 3.29 15.12 -5.40
C PHE A 193 4.76 14.70 -5.36
N ALA A 194 5.14 13.99 -4.30
CA ALA A 194 6.48 13.44 -4.13
C ALA A 194 6.77 12.29 -5.11
N GLY A 195 5.74 11.68 -5.67
CA GLY A 195 5.84 10.57 -6.61
C GLY A 195 4.50 10.17 -7.19
N PHE A 196 4.52 9.11 -7.99
CA PHE A 196 3.30 8.49 -8.53
C PHE A 196 3.34 6.97 -8.39
N TYR A 197 2.15 6.34 -8.40
CA TYR A 197 1.99 4.88 -8.50
C TYR A 197 0.90 4.53 -9.50
N THR A 198 0.91 3.31 -10.05
CA THR A 198 0.00 2.93 -11.13
C THR A 198 -1.27 2.20 -10.66
N TYR A 199 -1.21 1.44 -9.61
CA TYR A 199 -2.24 0.56 -9.03
C TYR A 199 -2.81 -0.49 -9.99
N ASP A 200 -3.47 -0.06 -11.08
CA ASP A 200 -4.20 -0.92 -12.00
C ASP A 200 -3.27 -1.80 -12.84
N ILE A 201 -3.24 -3.10 -12.50
CA ILE A 201 -2.40 -4.09 -13.17
C ILE A 201 -2.98 -4.61 -14.50
N LEU A 202 -4.23 -4.30 -14.83
CA LEU A 202 -4.79 -4.57 -16.16
C LEU A 202 -4.22 -3.62 -17.20
N LEU A 203 -4.15 -2.33 -16.86
CA LEU A 203 -3.68 -1.26 -17.75
C LEU A 203 -2.16 -1.14 -17.78
N TYR A 204 -1.49 -1.51 -16.68
CA TYR A 204 -0.05 -1.35 -16.49
C TYR A 204 0.59 -2.69 -16.17
N ASP A 205 0.95 -3.42 -17.20
CA ASP A 205 1.45 -4.80 -17.14
C ASP A 205 2.99 -4.92 -17.11
N GLY A 206 3.67 -3.80 -16.90
CA GLY A 206 5.14 -3.72 -16.93
C GLY A 206 5.70 -3.09 -18.19
N ALA A 207 5.07 -3.21 -19.35
CA ALA A 207 5.61 -2.71 -20.62
C ALA A 207 5.88 -1.18 -20.63
N LYS A 208 5.18 -0.43 -19.79
CA LYS A 208 5.31 1.03 -19.70
C LYS A 208 6.17 1.52 -18.54
N PHE A 209 6.62 0.65 -17.63
CA PHE A 209 7.31 1.06 -16.41
C PHE A 209 8.61 1.80 -16.70
N GLY A 210 9.43 1.31 -17.64
CA GLY A 210 10.68 1.98 -18.02
C GLY A 210 10.48 3.44 -18.40
N ARG A 211 9.53 3.72 -19.32
CA ARG A 211 9.21 5.09 -19.76
C ARG A 211 8.67 5.96 -18.63
N LEU A 212 7.77 5.41 -17.80
CA LEU A 212 7.16 6.16 -16.70
C LEU A 212 8.21 6.52 -15.64
N CYS A 213 9.08 5.59 -15.26
CA CYS A 213 10.15 5.84 -14.28
C CYS A 213 11.23 6.78 -14.83
N GLU A 214 11.58 6.69 -16.12
CA GLU A 214 12.47 7.66 -16.75
C GLU A 214 11.90 9.09 -16.70
N GLN A 215 10.61 9.25 -17.01
CA GLN A 215 9.94 10.54 -16.92
C GLN A 215 9.89 11.04 -15.47
N ALA A 216 9.66 10.17 -14.49
CA ALA A 216 9.66 10.56 -13.07
C ALA A 216 11.05 11.07 -12.63
N ARG A 217 12.11 10.35 -12.98
CA ARG A 217 13.49 10.79 -12.71
C ARG A 217 13.81 12.14 -13.33
N SER A 218 13.39 12.38 -14.59
CA SER A 218 13.62 13.67 -15.25
C SER A 218 12.87 14.84 -14.58
N LEU A 219 11.79 14.54 -13.85
CA LEU A 219 10.98 15.52 -13.12
C LEU A 219 11.30 15.57 -11.61
N GLY A 220 12.24 14.76 -11.13
CA GLY A 220 12.70 14.73 -9.74
C GLY A 220 11.65 14.19 -8.76
N ILE A 221 10.75 13.29 -9.21
CA ILE A 221 9.74 12.65 -8.36
C ILE A 221 9.91 11.12 -8.34
N LEU A 222 9.38 10.47 -7.30
CA LEU A 222 9.47 9.02 -7.11
C LEU A 222 8.62 8.26 -8.12
N CYS A 223 9.17 7.16 -8.62
CA CYS A 223 8.48 6.18 -9.45
C CYS A 223 8.09 4.96 -8.63
N ALA A 224 6.77 4.70 -8.50
CA ALA A 224 6.24 3.57 -7.75
C ALA A 224 5.28 2.72 -8.60
N PRO A 225 5.78 1.95 -9.60
CA PRO A 225 4.93 1.08 -10.40
C PRO A 225 4.33 -0.03 -9.56
N SER A 226 3.08 -0.43 -9.89
CA SER A 226 2.38 -1.49 -9.19
C SER A 226 2.51 -2.81 -9.93
N VAL A 227 2.93 -3.84 -9.21
CA VAL A 227 2.99 -5.23 -9.69
C VAL A 227 1.86 -6.04 -9.08
N GLY A 228 1.38 -7.06 -9.78
CA GLY A 228 0.33 -7.92 -9.25
C GLY A 228 0.31 -9.30 -9.89
N PRO A 229 -0.27 -10.31 -9.20
CA PRO A 229 -0.23 -11.69 -9.65
C PRO A 229 -1.21 -11.99 -10.80
N GLY A 230 -2.28 -11.23 -10.88
CA GLY A 230 -3.38 -11.36 -11.82
C GLY A 230 -4.60 -10.58 -11.35
N TYR A 231 -5.66 -10.56 -12.15
CA TYR A 231 -6.92 -9.88 -11.87
C TYR A 231 -8.10 -10.70 -12.38
N GLU A 232 -9.16 -10.81 -11.59
CA GLU A 232 -10.42 -11.42 -11.98
C GLU A 232 -11.52 -11.02 -10.98
N ALA A 233 -12.34 -10.03 -11.32
CA ALA A 233 -13.33 -9.43 -10.42
C ALA A 233 -14.79 -9.83 -10.71
N SER A 234 -15.04 -10.80 -11.60
CA SER A 234 -16.40 -11.13 -12.06
C SER A 234 -17.34 -11.57 -10.93
N ALA A 235 -16.83 -12.21 -9.88
CA ALA A 235 -17.64 -12.63 -8.73
C ALA A 235 -18.11 -11.43 -7.88
N ALA A 236 -17.28 -10.42 -7.68
CA ALA A 236 -17.61 -9.30 -6.81
C ALA A 236 -18.33 -8.16 -7.54
N THR A 237 -17.88 -7.82 -8.75
CA THR A 237 -18.32 -6.60 -9.46
C THR A 237 -18.98 -6.86 -10.80
N GLY A 238 -18.93 -8.11 -11.30
CA GLY A 238 -19.37 -8.46 -12.66
C GLY A 238 -18.40 -8.05 -13.77
N ASP A 239 -17.22 -7.50 -13.43
CA ASP A 239 -16.18 -7.18 -14.43
C ASP A 239 -15.65 -8.45 -15.08
N THR A 240 -15.83 -8.57 -16.38
CA THR A 240 -15.43 -9.76 -17.16
C THR A 240 -13.99 -9.75 -17.64
N ARG A 241 -13.26 -8.64 -17.41
CA ARG A 241 -11.83 -8.56 -17.77
C ARG A 241 -11.00 -9.49 -16.88
N VAL A 242 -10.03 -10.14 -17.48
CA VAL A 242 -9.16 -11.09 -16.76
C VAL A 242 -7.71 -10.84 -17.13
N LYS A 243 -6.85 -10.76 -16.11
CA LYS A 243 -5.40 -10.94 -16.25
C LYS A 243 -5.03 -12.27 -15.59
N PRO A 244 -4.72 -13.32 -16.35
CA PRO A 244 -4.46 -14.65 -15.78
C PRO A 244 -3.13 -14.64 -15.00
N ARG A 245 -3.08 -15.43 -13.92
CA ARG A 245 -1.88 -15.58 -13.09
C ARG A 245 -0.74 -16.37 -13.76
N LEU A 246 -1.07 -17.22 -14.75
CA LEU A 246 -0.13 -18.03 -15.55
C LEU A 246 0.91 -18.77 -14.68
N ALA A 247 0.44 -19.50 -13.67
CA ALA A 247 1.28 -20.21 -12.70
C ALA A 247 2.38 -19.34 -12.05
N GLY A 248 2.14 -18.02 -11.93
CA GLY A 248 3.05 -17.05 -11.34
C GLY A 248 3.86 -16.22 -12.34
N THR A 249 3.86 -16.58 -13.64
CA THR A 249 4.66 -15.88 -14.65
C THR A 249 4.24 -14.40 -14.80
N THR A 250 2.94 -14.10 -14.68
CA THR A 250 2.42 -12.73 -14.72
C THR A 250 3.07 -11.87 -13.63
N TYR A 251 3.12 -12.36 -12.40
CA TYR A 251 3.72 -11.63 -11.27
C TYR A 251 5.21 -11.39 -11.49
N ASP A 252 5.93 -12.41 -11.93
CA ASP A 252 7.37 -12.33 -12.20
C ASP A 252 7.71 -11.38 -13.35
N SER A 253 6.89 -11.33 -14.39
CA SER A 253 7.14 -10.43 -15.52
C SER A 253 7.01 -8.96 -15.09
N MET A 254 6.04 -8.65 -14.23
CA MET A 254 5.85 -7.30 -13.71
C MET A 254 6.97 -6.89 -12.75
N TRP A 255 7.41 -7.80 -11.87
CA TRP A 255 8.55 -7.55 -10.99
C TRP A 255 9.84 -7.27 -11.77
N ARG A 256 10.17 -8.10 -12.79
CA ARG A 256 11.32 -7.85 -13.68
C ARG A 256 11.24 -6.50 -14.37
N ALA A 257 10.04 -6.12 -14.81
CA ALA A 257 9.84 -4.83 -15.47
C ALA A 257 10.02 -3.65 -14.50
N ALA A 258 9.57 -3.77 -13.24
CA ALA A 258 9.75 -2.75 -12.22
C ALA A 258 11.23 -2.60 -11.82
N ASP A 259 11.95 -3.71 -11.65
CA ASP A 259 13.39 -3.74 -11.37
C ASP A 259 14.19 -3.12 -12.52
N ALA A 260 13.95 -3.55 -13.76
CA ALA A 260 14.59 -3.01 -14.95
C ALA A 260 14.30 -1.52 -15.19
N ALA A 261 13.14 -1.04 -14.73
CA ALA A 261 12.77 0.39 -14.78
C ALA A 261 13.55 1.24 -13.75
N GLY A 262 14.21 0.62 -12.78
CA GLY A 262 14.81 1.31 -11.65
C GLY A 262 13.76 2.01 -10.80
N ALA A 263 12.70 1.28 -10.41
CA ALA A 263 11.64 1.81 -9.57
C ALA A 263 12.19 2.22 -8.18
N ASP A 264 11.77 3.37 -7.68
CA ASP A 264 12.12 3.83 -6.32
C ASP A 264 11.38 3.03 -5.27
N ILE A 265 10.12 2.70 -5.56
CA ILE A 265 9.24 1.87 -4.73
C ILE A 265 8.55 0.86 -5.66
N VAL A 266 8.56 -0.42 -5.33
CA VAL A 266 7.67 -1.38 -5.98
C VAL A 266 6.42 -1.53 -5.13
N THR A 267 5.26 -1.09 -5.64
CA THR A 267 3.98 -1.31 -4.97
C THR A 267 3.36 -2.63 -5.43
N ILE A 268 2.64 -3.31 -4.55
CA ILE A 268 2.03 -4.62 -4.83
C ILE A 268 0.52 -4.50 -4.72
N THR A 269 -0.18 -4.72 -5.82
CA THR A 269 -1.63 -4.85 -5.91
C THR A 269 -1.98 -6.32 -5.99
N SER A 270 -2.41 -6.96 -4.88
CA SER A 270 -2.60 -6.50 -3.52
C SER A 270 -2.22 -7.58 -2.50
N TYR A 271 -2.25 -7.26 -1.20
CA TYR A 271 -2.18 -8.34 -0.19
C TYR A 271 -3.48 -9.13 -0.16
N ASN A 272 -4.65 -8.47 -0.02
CA ASN A 272 -5.92 -9.13 0.25
C ASN A 272 -7.14 -8.52 -0.45
N GLU A 273 -7.00 -7.97 -1.67
CA GLU A 273 -8.17 -7.59 -2.47
C GLU A 273 -8.75 -8.82 -3.16
N TRP A 274 -9.57 -9.57 -2.38
CA TRP A 274 -10.17 -10.82 -2.82
C TRP A 274 -11.22 -10.63 -3.92
N GLY A 275 -11.96 -9.51 -3.87
CA GLY A 275 -12.98 -9.16 -4.84
C GLY A 275 -12.41 -8.93 -6.24
N GLU A 276 -11.19 -8.40 -6.33
CA GLU A 276 -10.50 -8.18 -7.61
C GLU A 276 -9.63 -9.37 -8.05
N GLY A 277 -9.45 -10.38 -7.18
CA GLY A 277 -8.58 -11.51 -7.49
C GLY A 277 -7.10 -11.13 -7.60
N THR A 278 -6.69 -9.96 -7.06
CA THR A 278 -5.29 -9.46 -7.09
C THR A 278 -4.47 -9.89 -5.88
N GLN A 279 -5.09 -10.57 -4.92
CA GLN A 279 -4.47 -10.91 -3.64
C GLN A 279 -3.26 -11.85 -3.77
N ILE A 280 -2.26 -11.65 -2.88
CA ILE A 280 -1.19 -12.62 -2.62
C ILE A 280 -1.34 -13.30 -1.25
N GLU A 281 -2.34 -12.91 -0.45
CA GLU A 281 -2.70 -13.59 0.79
C GLU A 281 -2.91 -15.09 0.51
N PRO A 282 -2.48 -16.01 1.40
CA PRO A 282 -2.60 -17.44 1.17
C PRO A 282 -4.03 -17.87 0.86
N ALA A 283 -4.20 -18.56 -0.28
CA ALA A 283 -5.47 -19.15 -0.71
C ALA A 283 -5.57 -20.61 -0.23
N GLY A 284 -6.74 -20.97 0.28
CA GLY A 284 -7.07 -22.34 0.68
C GLY A 284 -7.62 -23.18 -0.47
N HIS A 285 -7.91 -24.43 -0.14
CA HIS A 285 -8.67 -25.32 -1.01
C HIS A 285 -10.15 -25.24 -0.61
N GLY A 286 -11.03 -25.05 -1.56
CA GLY A 286 -12.46 -24.96 -1.28
C GLY A 286 -13.31 -25.13 -2.53
N GLY A 287 -13.89 -26.33 -2.74
CA GLY A 287 -14.93 -26.61 -3.73
C GLY A 287 -14.68 -25.99 -5.11
N ARG A 288 -15.51 -25.02 -5.50
CA ARG A 288 -15.49 -24.35 -6.80
C ARG A 288 -14.40 -23.28 -6.97
N TYR A 289 -13.68 -22.94 -5.91
CA TYR A 289 -12.73 -21.82 -5.93
C TYR A 289 -11.41 -22.21 -6.60
N LYS A 290 -10.82 -21.22 -7.27
CA LYS A 290 -9.45 -21.33 -7.78
C LYS A 290 -8.46 -21.41 -6.63
N THR A 291 -7.32 -22.03 -6.89
CA THR A 291 -6.21 -22.18 -5.96
C THR A 291 -4.92 -21.66 -6.57
N TYR A 292 -3.85 -21.60 -5.78
CA TYR A 292 -2.51 -21.33 -6.30
C TYR A 292 -1.75 -22.62 -6.68
N GLU A 293 -2.47 -23.75 -6.79
CA GLU A 293 -1.87 -25.04 -7.14
C GLU A 293 -1.08 -24.95 -8.43
N GLY A 294 0.13 -25.49 -8.45
CA GLY A 294 1.06 -25.42 -9.58
C GLY A 294 1.79 -24.09 -9.75
N ALA A 295 1.46 -23.04 -8.97
CA ALA A 295 2.19 -21.78 -9.02
C ALA A 295 3.66 -22.02 -8.65
N TYR A 296 4.58 -21.60 -9.53
CA TYR A 296 6.02 -21.83 -9.40
C TYR A 296 6.41 -23.32 -9.22
N GLY A 297 5.60 -24.25 -9.70
CA GLY A 297 5.80 -25.70 -9.54
C GLY A 297 5.51 -26.19 -8.13
N LEU A 298 4.87 -25.39 -7.27
CA LEU A 298 4.56 -25.74 -5.88
C LEU A 298 3.18 -26.39 -5.77
N HIS A 299 3.02 -27.27 -4.77
CA HIS A 299 1.81 -28.05 -4.51
C HIS A 299 1.38 -27.97 -3.04
N GLY A 300 0.08 -28.20 -2.78
CA GLY A 300 -0.50 -28.27 -1.45
C GLY A 300 -0.25 -27.03 -0.60
N ARG A 301 0.24 -27.19 0.62
CA ARG A 301 0.49 -26.07 1.55
C ARG A 301 1.54 -25.08 1.05
N ALA A 302 2.52 -25.54 0.29
CA ALA A 302 3.52 -24.67 -0.32
C ALA A 302 2.90 -23.79 -1.41
N ALA A 303 2.03 -24.37 -2.26
CA ALA A 303 1.29 -23.62 -3.27
C ALA A 303 0.42 -22.52 -2.65
N ALA A 304 -0.28 -22.81 -1.55
CA ALA A 304 -1.12 -21.82 -0.86
C ALA A 304 -0.35 -20.54 -0.48
N ARG A 305 0.96 -20.62 -0.26
CA ARG A 305 1.85 -19.50 0.10
C ARG A 305 2.79 -19.05 -1.03
N ALA A 306 2.60 -19.56 -2.24
CA ALA A 306 3.51 -19.42 -3.36
C ALA A 306 3.87 -17.94 -3.64
N TYR A 307 2.89 -17.05 -3.63
CA TYR A 307 3.11 -15.63 -3.91
C TYR A 307 3.83 -14.89 -2.78
N ILE A 308 3.62 -15.25 -1.50
CA ILE A 308 4.40 -14.69 -0.38
C ILE A 308 5.88 -15.11 -0.51
N THR A 309 6.11 -16.40 -0.77
CA THR A 309 7.48 -16.92 -0.99
C THR A 309 8.15 -16.25 -2.20
N ARG A 310 7.40 -16.05 -3.28
CA ARG A 310 7.92 -15.40 -4.48
C ARG A 310 8.18 -13.90 -4.26
N THR A 311 7.34 -13.22 -3.49
CA THR A 311 7.57 -11.84 -3.07
C THR A 311 8.89 -11.73 -2.29
N ARG A 312 9.15 -12.65 -1.35
CA ARG A 312 10.43 -12.70 -0.61
C ARG A 312 11.64 -12.82 -1.53
N TYR A 313 11.54 -13.62 -2.58
CA TYR A 313 12.60 -13.72 -3.59
C TYR A 313 12.86 -12.34 -4.22
N TRP A 314 11.83 -11.65 -4.70
CA TRP A 314 11.98 -10.35 -5.37
C TRP A 314 12.49 -9.26 -4.43
N THR A 315 11.93 -9.12 -3.23
CA THR A 315 12.35 -8.11 -2.26
C THR A 315 13.81 -8.31 -1.81
N SER A 316 14.31 -9.55 -1.81
CA SER A 316 15.72 -9.83 -1.51
C SER A 316 16.69 -9.40 -2.62
N LEU A 317 16.21 -9.25 -3.86
CA LEU A 317 17.00 -8.76 -4.99
C LEU A 317 17.05 -7.23 -5.01
N THR A 318 15.94 -6.55 -4.75
CA THR A 318 15.84 -5.08 -4.74
C THR A 318 16.59 -4.42 -3.58
N GLY A 319 17.03 -5.19 -2.60
CA GLY A 319 17.81 -4.75 -1.43
C GLY A 319 19.32 -4.60 -1.63
N ARG A 320 19.82 -4.84 -2.85
CA ARG A 320 21.26 -4.82 -3.15
C ARG A 320 21.72 -3.51 -3.75
#